data_68490364909103876b88e86c33476087
#
_entry.id   68490364909103876b88e86c33476087
#
_cell.length_a   1.000
_cell.length_b   1.000
_cell.length_c   1.000
_cell.angle_alpha   90.00
_cell.angle_beta   90.00
_cell.angle_gamma   90.00
#
_symmetry.space_group_name_H-M   'P 1'
#
loop_
_entity.id
_entity.type
_entity.pdbx_description
1 polymer ?
#
loop_
_entity_poly.entity_id
_entity_poly.type
_entity_poly.pdbx_seq_one_letter_code
_entity_poly.pdbx_strand_id
1 'polypeptide(L)'
;MEIKENTIYNIDCIDGMRSMDEDSVDFIVTSPPYNVGKDYGEQYNDDESLTTYLDFLRSTFKECYRVLRDGGRIAVNIANTGRKPYIPLSSYINIMMIEIGFKCRGEIIWDKGASVGASCAWGSWRSPSNPSLRDVHEYILIYSKGDYKHKGNKDNATISAEDFTEYTKSIWRMGTASAKKIGHPAPFPLTLPERLINLYTFKGDTVLDPFMGSGTTAVACVHNDRKYIGFEINGDFCNLALKRIENE
;
A
#
# COMPACT_ATOMS: atom_id res chain seq x y z
N MET A 1 -3.51 -21.66 -11.66
CA MET A 1 -3.25 -20.65 -12.72
C MET A 1 -1.77 -20.30 -12.67
N GLU A 2 -1.09 -20.18 -13.82
CA GLU A 2 0.29 -19.71 -13.84
C GLU A 2 0.31 -18.18 -13.70
N ILE A 3 1.02 -17.68 -12.68
CA ILE A 3 1.18 -16.24 -12.46
C ILE A 3 2.44 -15.74 -13.17
N LYS A 4 2.28 -14.71 -14.00
CA LYS A 4 3.36 -14.11 -14.81
C LYS A 4 3.65 -12.69 -14.34
N GLU A 5 4.92 -12.33 -14.43
CA GLU A 5 5.38 -10.94 -14.22
C GLU A 5 4.75 -9.98 -15.25
N ASN A 6 4.69 -8.71 -14.91
CA ASN A 6 4.12 -7.62 -15.71
C ASN A 6 2.65 -7.85 -16.09
N THR A 7 1.88 -8.41 -15.13
CA THR A 7 0.48 -8.76 -15.37
C THR A 7 -0.38 -8.34 -14.17
N ILE A 8 -1.57 -7.81 -14.48
CA ILE A 8 -2.64 -7.57 -13.51
C ILE A 8 -3.73 -8.61 -13.73
N TYR A 9 -4.14 -9.28 -12.67
CA TYR A 9 -5.15 -10.33 -12.70
C TYR A 9 -6.43 -9.85 -12.05
N ASN A 10 -7.56 -10.03 -12.75
CA ASN A 10 -8.87 -9.77 -12.17
C ASN A 10 -9.32 -10.98 -11.34
N ILE A 11 -8.88 -11.03 -10.09
CA ILE A 11 -9.11 -12.13 -9.15
C ILE A 11 -8.97 -11.62 -7.72
N ASP A 12 -9.56 -12.33 -6.76
CA ASP A 12 -9.30 -12.13 -5.34
C ASP A 12 -7.81 -12.29 -5.03
N CYS A 13 -7.26 -11.38 -4.22
CA CYS A 13 -5.83 -11.33 -3.95
C CYS A 13 -5.29 -12.58 -3.22
N ILE A 14 -6.09 -13.19 -2.34
CA ILE A 14 -5.71 -14.40 -1.61
C ILE A 14 -5.62 -15.58 -2.59
N ASP A 15 -6.61 -15.75 -3.46
CA ASP A 15 -6.63 -16.82 -4.46
C ASP A 15 -5.53 -16.61 -5.51
N GLY A 16 -5.27 -15.36 -5.90
CA GLY A 16 -4.16 -15.00 -6.77
C GLY A 16 -2.81 -15.38 -6.14
N MET A 17 -2.55 -14.95 -4.91
CA MET A 17 -1.30 -15.27 -4.21
C MET A 17 -1.14 -16.76 -3.94
N ARG A 18 -2.21 -17.51 -3.64
CA ARG A 18 -2.17 -18.99 -3.51
C ARG A 18 -1.68 -19.69 -4.77
N SER A 19 -1.84 -19.08 -5.93
CA SER A 19 -1.33 -19.60 -7.20
C SER A 19 0.14 -19.25 -7.47
N MET A 20 0.78 -18.49 -6.57
CA MET A 20 2.19 -18.10 -6.64
C MET A 20 3.07 -19.03 -5.83
N ASP A 21 4.31 -19.21 -6.26
CA ASP A 21 5.33 -19.92 -5.48
C ASP A 21 5.71 -19.14 -4.21
N GLU A 22 6.17 -19.85 -3.20
CA GLU A 22 6.81 -19.23 -2.04
C GLU A 22 8.09 -18.49 -2.47
N ASP A 23 8.44 -17.44 -1.74
CA ASP A 23 9.67 -16.66 -1.98
C ASP A 23 9.83 -16.19 -3.45
N SER A 24 8.72 -15.81 -4.10
CA SER A 24 8.68 -15.45 -5.53
C SER A 24 8.76 -13.95 -5.80
N VAL A 25 8.50 -13.07 -4.80
CA VAL A 25 8.53 -11.61 -4.98
C VAL A 25 9.56 -10.94 -4.06
N ASP A 26 10.13 -9.84 -4.53
CA ASP A 26 11.20 -9.12 -3.84
C ASP A 26 10.66 -8.02 -2.91
N PHE A 27 9.55 -7.39 -3.30
CA PHE A 27 8.93 -6.30 -2.58
C PHE A 27 7.42 -6.33 -2.73
N ILE A 28 6.73 -5.88 -1.68
CA ILE A 28 5.27 -5.65 -1.72
C ILE A 28 5.01 -4.21 -1.32
N VAL A 29 4.26 -3.48 -2.13
CA VAL A 29 3.74 -2.17 -1.77
C VAL A 29 2.24 -2.14 -1.99
N THR A 30 1.47 -1.76 -0.98
CA THR A 30 0.03 -1.88 -1.06
C THR A 30 -0.71 -0.94 -0.12
N SER A 31 -1.96 -0.68 -0.43
CA SER A 31 -2.92 0.01 0.41
C SER A 31 -4.22 -0.79 0.41
N PRO A 32 -4.49 -1.61 1.43
CA PRO A 32 -5.73 -2.37 1.51
C PRO A 32 -6.94 -1.42 1.60
N PRO A 33 -8.16 -1.86 1.30
CA PRO A 33 -9.37 -1.10 1.60
C PRO A 33 -9.43 -0.82 3.12
N TYR A 34 -9.98 0.35 3.52
CA TYR A 34 -9.90 0.82 4.93
C TYR A 34 -11.15 0.51 5.74
N ASN A 35 -12.12 -0.18 5.18
CA ASN A 35 -13.40 -0.49 5.82
C ASN A 35 -14.16 0.77 6.28
N VAL A 36 -14.34 1.71 5.36
CA VAL A 36 -14.98 3.03 5.59
C VAL A 36 -16.15 3.30 4.65
N GLY A 37 -16.71 2.26 4.04
CA GLY A 37 -17.86 2.32 3.14
C GLY A 37 -17.53 2.96 1.79
N LYS A 38 -16.33 2.76 1.25
CA LYS A 38 -16.00 3.15 -0.12
C LYS A 38 -16.59 2.17 -1.11
N ASP A 39 -17.08 2.70 -2.23
CA ASP A 39 -17.58 1.89 -3.31
C ASP A 39 -16.41 1.35 -4.16
N TYR A 40 -16.14 0.07 -4.01
CA TYR A 40 -15.18 -0.69 -4.82
C TYR A 40 -15.90 -1.64 -5.82
N GLY A 41 -17.22 -1.49 -6.01
CA GLY A 41 -18.08 -2.33 -6.82
C GLY A 41 -18.74 -3.47 -6.03
N GLU A 42 -19.57 -4.26 -6.72
CA GLU A 42 -20.38 -5.32 -6.10
C GLU A 42 -19.55 -6.48 -5.51
N GLN A 43 -18.27 -6.59 -5.91
CA GLN A 43 -17.39 -7.71 -5.55
C GLN A 43 -16.77 -7.56 -4.15
N TYR A 44 -16.80 -6.37 -3.55
CA TYR A 44 -16.21 -6.12 -2.25
C TYR A 44 -17.07 -5.17 -1.41
N ASN A 45 -17.36 -5.60 -0.18
CA ASN A 45 -18.07 -4.78 0.81
C ASN A 45 -17.06 -4.09 1.75
N ASP A 46 -16.92 -2.77 1.65
CA ASP A 46 -16.02 -1.95 2.48
C ASP A 46 -16.69 -1.44 3.78
N ASP A 47 -17.70 -2.15 4.28
CA ASP A 47 -18.42 -1.83 5.52
C ASP A 47 -18.71 -3.12 6.33
N GLU A 48 -17.66 -3.88 6.60
CA GLU A 48 -17.71 -5.11 7.36
C GLU A 48 -17.52 -4.85 8.87
N SER A 49 -17.85 -5.85 9.71
CA SER A 49 -17.46 -5.79 11.11
C SER A 49 -15.94 -5.68 11.23
N LEU A 50 -15.44 -4.97 12.25
CA LEU A 50 -13.99 -4.84 12.46
C LEU A 50 -13.31 -6.21 12.56
N THR A 51 -13.92 -7.18 13.18
CA THR A 51 -13.38 -8.55 13.32
C THR A 51 -13.23 -9.21 11.94
N THR A 52 -14.28 -9.20 11.12
CA THR A 52 -14.30 -9.78 9.78
C THR A 52 -13.21 -9.12 8.90
N TYR A 53 -13.12 -7.80 8.96
CA TYR A 53 -12.12 -7.04 8.23
C TYR A 53 -10.68 -7.38 8.66
N LEU A 54 -10.41 -7.47 9.96
CA LEU A 54 -9.09 -7.84 10.47
C LEU A 54 -8.73 -9.29 10.13
N ASP A 55 -9.68 -10.23 10.10
CA ASP A 55 -9.46 -11.62 9.68
C ASP A 55 -9.14 -11.71 8.19
N PHE A 56 -9.79 -10.90 7.36
CA PHE A 56 -9.46 -10.75 5.95
C PHE A 56 -8.02 -10.23 5.76
N LEU A 57 -7.65 -9.15 6.44
CA LEU A 57 -6.29 -8.60 6.37
C LEU A 57 -5.25 -9.62 6.85
N ARG A 58 -5.54 -10.35 7.93
CA ARG A 58 -4.64 -11.40 8.45
C ARG A 58 -4.40 -12.50 7.42
N SER A 59 -5.45 -12.92 6.72
CA SER A 59 -5.35 -13.93 5.66
C SER A 59 -4.52 -13.43 4.48
N THR A 60 -4.76 -12.20 4.06
CA THR A 60 -3.98 -11.54 2.99
C THR A 60 -2.51 -11.40 3.36
N PHE A 61 -2.19 -10.89 4.56
CA PHE A 61 -0.79 -10.69 4.97
C PHE A 61 -0.05 -11.99 5.25
N LYS A 62 -0.72 -13.10 5.60
CA LYS A 62 -0.11 -14.44 5.64
C LYS A 62 0.35 -14.88 4.25
N GLU A 63 -0.46 -14.67 3.21
CA GLU A 63 -0.06 -14.97 1.84
C GLU A 63 1.05 -14.01 1.38
N CYS A 64 0.98 -12.72 1.71
CA CYS A 64 2.09 -11.78 1.47
C CYS A 64 3.41 -12.28 2.10
N TYR A 65 3.36 -12.78 3.35
CA TYR A 65 4.54 -13.36 4.01
C TYR A 65 5.06 -14.58 3.26
N ARG A 66 4.17 -15.46 2.80
CA ARG A 66 4.56 -16.68 2.09
C ARG A 66 5.27 -16.37 0.78
N VAL A 67 4.70 -15.49 -0.06
CA VAL A 67 5.24 -15.17 -1.39
C VAL A 67 6.44 -14.25 -1.37
N LEU A 68 6.63 -13.46 -0.31
CA LEU A 68 7.77 -12.56 -0.16
C LEU A 68 9.06 -13.33 0.11
N ARG A 69 10.15 -13.02 -0.59
CA ARG A 69 11.49 -13.63 -0.40
C ARG A 69 12.08 -13.29 0.97
N ASP A 70 12.99 -14.15 1.43
CA ASP A 70 13.81 -13.85 2.60
C ASP A 70 14.63 -12.57 2.36
N GLY A 71 14.60 -11.62 3.31
CA GLY A 71 15.16 -10.28 3.17
C GLY A 71 14.29 -9.30 2.38
N GLY A 72 13.23 -9.76 1.72
CA GLY A 72 12.23 -8.91 1.06
C GLY A 72 11.47 -8.04 2.04
N ARG A 73 10.87 -6.98 1.53
CA ARG A 73 10.13 -6.01 2.35
C ARG A 73 8.69 -5.86 1.89
N ILE A 74 7.84 -5.46 2.83
CA ILE A 74 6.47 -5.01 2.55
C ILE A 74 6.25 -3.63 3.13
N ALA A 75 5.64 -2.75 2.35
CA ALA A 75 5.18 -1.43 2.74
C ALA A 75 3.64 -1.39 2.67
N VAL A 76 3.00 -1.16 3.80
CA VAL A 76 1.53 -1.09 3.91
C VAL A 76 1.13 0.35 4.19
N ASN A 77 0.48 1.00 3.23
CA ASN A 77 -0.13 2.32 3.44
C ASN A 77 -1.51 2.16 4.07
N ILE A 78 -1.76 2.81 5.20
CA ILE A 78 -3.02 2.73 5.94
C ILE A 78 -3.31 4.03 6.68
N ALA A 79 -4.58 4.44 6.72
CA ALA A 79 -5.07 5.47 7.62
C ALA A 79 -5.81 4.84 8.81
N ASN A 80 -5.76 5.50 9.95
CA ASN A 80 -6.71 5.22 11.02
C ASN A 80 -8.09 5.78 10.65
N THR A 81 -9.15 5.14 11.12
CA THR A 81 -10.51 5.42 10.65
C THR A 81 -11.49 5.68 11.79
N GLY A 82 -12.69 6.13 11.43
CA GLY A 82 -13.73 6.40 12.40
C GLY A 82 -13.42 7.58 13.33
N ARG A 83 -14.36 7.92 14.20
CA ARG A 83 -14.22 8.97 15.23
C ARG A 83 -14.96 8.63 16.50
N LYS A 84 -16.00 7.85 16.37
CA LYS A 84 -16.87 7.42 17.47
C LYS A 84 -17.37 5.99 17.20
N PRO A 85 -16.52 4.99 17.48
CA PRO A 85 -15.15 5.03 18.01
C PRO A 85 -14.09 5.38 16.96
N TYR A 86 -12.94 5.90 17.39
CA TYR A 86 -11.73 5.99 16.59
C TYR A 86 -11.08 4.60 16.53
N ILE A 87 -10.77 4.14 15.32
CA ILE A 87 -10.22 2.80 15.07
C ILE A 87 -8.74 2.95 14.66
N PRO A 88 -7.78 2.58 15.51
CA PRO A 88 -6.36 2.70 15.23
C PRO A 88 -5.86 1.54 14.34
N LEU A 89 -6.24 1.53 13.07
CA LEU A 89 -5.91 0.44 12.13
C LEU A 89 -4.41 0.20 12.03
N SER A 90 -3.59 1.26 12.05
CA SER A 90 -2.12 1.13 12.04
C SER A 90 -1.62 0.27 13.19
N SER A 91 -2.20 0.41 14.39
CA SER A 91 -1.83 -0.39 15.57
C SER A 91 -2.25 -1.85 15.42
N TYR A 92 -3.47 -2.11 14.94
CA TYR A 92 -3.95 -3.48 14.66
C TYR A 92 -3.05 -4.18 13.65
N ILE A 93 -2.70 -3.49 12.56
CA ILE A 93 -1.82 -4.05 11.52
C ILE A 93 -0.41 -4.30 12.08
N ASN A 94 0.17 -3.38 12.87
CA ASN A 94 1.48 -3.59 13.48
C ASN A 94 1.53 -4.88 14.32
N ILE A 95 0.54 -5.10 15.19
CA ILE A 95 0.45 -6.31 16.01
C ILE A 95 0.30 -7.55 15.12
N MET A 96 -0.64 -7.51 14.17
CA MET A 96 -0.91 -8.59 13.24
C MET A 96 0.32 -9.00 12.43
N MET A 97 1.07 -8.04 11.89
CA MET A 97 2.26 -8.31 11.09
C MET A 97 3.36 -8.98 11.91
N ILE A 98 3.57 -8.54 13.16
CA ILE A 98 4.51 -9.18 14.09
C ILE A 98 4.08 -10.62 14.43
N GLU A 99 2.80 -10.85 14.69
CA GLU A 99 2.24 -12.18 14.96
C GLU A 99 2.38 -13.14 13.77
N ILE A 100 2.28 -12.64 12.53
CA ILE A 100 2.51 -13.43 11.31
C ILE A 100 3.98 -13.83 11.16
N GLY A 101 4.92 -13.05 11.74
CA GLY A 101 6.35 -13.32 11.69
C GLY A 101 7.18 -12.26 10.97
N PHE A 102 6.56 -11.18 10.50
CA PHE A 102 7.30 -10.06 9.94
C PHE A 102 8.11 -9.32 11.00
N LYS A 103 9.23 -8.76 10.61
CA LYS A 103 10.05 -7.88 11.43
C LYS A 103 9.76 -6.43 11.11
N CYS A 104 9.31 -5.65 12.08
CA CYS A 104 9.09 -4.22 11.91
C CYS A 104 10.40 -3.51 11.56
N ARG A 105 10.36 -2.63 10.54
CA ARG A 105 11.52 -1.88 10.03
C ARG A 105 11.41 -0.39 10.27
N GLY A 106 10.26 0.09 10.65
CA GLY A 106 9.95 1.48 10.90
C GLY A 106 8.61 1.87 10.32
N GLU A 107 8.33 3.14 10.43
CA GLU A 107 7.07 3.75 10.05
C GLU A 107 7.36 5.10 9.40
N ILE A 108 6.71 5.37 8.28
CA ILE A 108 6.76 6.67 7.61
C ILE A 108 5.39 7.33 7.76
N ILE A 109 5.38 8.57 8.18
CA ILE A 109 4.19 9.41 8.19
C ILE A 109 4.08 10.11 6.83
N TRP A 110 3.07 9.76 6.05
CA TRP A 110 2.73 10.53 4.87
C TRP A 110 1.88 11.73 5.28
N ASP A 111 2.53 12.88 5.42
CA ASP A 111 1.88 14.17 5.67
C ASP A 111 1.26 14.69 4.35
N LYS A 112 -0.07 14.74 4.32
CA LYS A 112 -0.86 15.23 3.16
C LYS A 112 -0.82 16.75 3.01
N GLY A 113 -0.22 17.43 3.96
CA GLY A 113 0.03 18.86 3.94
C GLY A 113 -1.22 19.70 3.70
N ALA A 114 -1.10 20.70 2.81
CA ALA A 114 -2.17 21.62 2.46
C ALA A 114 -3.36 21.01 1.69
N SER A 115 -3.30 19.69 1.32
CA SER A 115 -4.43 19.01 0.70
C SER A 115 -5.64 18.87 1.63
N VAL A 116 -5.45 19.09 2.93
CA VAL A 116 -6.51 19.06 3.93
C VAL A 116 -6.95 20.47 4.27
N GLY A 117 -8.09 20.89 3.74
CA GLY A 117 -8.64 22.24 3.92
C GLY A 117 -8.83 22.64 5.40
N ALA A 118 -8.78 23.96 5.67
CA ALA A 118 -9.08 24.51 6.98
C ALA A 118 -10.61 24.52 7.21
N SER A 119 -11.07 23.99 8.35
CA SER A 119 -12.48 24.00 8.76
C SER A 119 -12.62 24.05 10.26
N CYS A 120 -13.56 24.84 10.76
CA CYS A 120 -13.95 24.88 12.17
C CYS A 120 -15.06 23.86 12.52
N ALA A 121 -15.52 23.07 11.54
CA ALA A 121 -16.64 22.12 11.71
C ALA A 121 -16.24 20.79 12.38
N TRP A 122 -15.09 20.75 13.04
CA TRP A 122 -14.53 19.53 13.63
C TRP A 122 -14.67 19.53 15.15
N GLY A 123 -15.81 19.02 15.61
CA GLY A 123 -16.11 18.96 17.04
C GLY A 123 -16.64 20.29 17.58
N SER A 124 -16.36 20.56 18.85
CA SER A 124 -16.91 21.72 19.57
C SER A 124 -16.02 22.96 19.41
N TRP A 125 -16.21 23.74 18.34
CA TRP A 125 -15.56 25.04 18.18
C TRP A 125 -15.81 25.94 19.39
N ARG A 126 -14.78 26.57 19.91
CA ARG A 126 -14.78 27.43 21.12
C ARG A 126 -15.21 26.75 22.43
N SER A 127 -15.24 25.41 22.47
CA SER A 127 -15.55 24.66 23.69
C SER A 127 -14.60 23.48 23.84
N PRO A 128 -14.02 23.22 25.02
CA PRO A 128 -13.20 22.04 25.27
C PRO A 128 -14.04 20.77 25.48
N SER A 129 -15.36 20.82 25.32
CA SER A 129 -16.26 19.71 25.62
C SER A 129 -16.06 18.49 24.71
N ASN A 130 -15.79 18.71 23.42
CA ASN A 130 -15.61 17.60 22.46
C ASN A 130 -14.85 18.03 21.19
N PRO A 131 -13.60 18.50 21.27
CA PRO A 131 -12.81 18.75 20.07
C PRO A 131 -12.45 17.43 19.37
N SER A 132 -12.53 17.39 18.04
CA SER A 132 -12.14 16.22 17.25
C SER A 132 -10.83 16.48 16.49
N LEU A 133 -9.92 15.55 16.56
CA LEU A 133 -8.70 15.60 15.76
C LEU A 133 -9.04 15.29 14.28
N ARG A 134 -8.32 15.93 13.39
CA ARG A 134 -8.37 15.65 11.95
C ARG A 134 -7.11 14.93 11.55
N ASP A 135 -7.27 13.73 11.00
CA ASP A 135 -6.13 13.01 10.44
C ASP A 135 -5.74 13.67 9.12
N VAL A 136 -4.58 14.31 9.12
CA VAL A 136 -3.98 14.97 7.95
C VAL A 136 -2.82 14.15 7.38
N HIS A 137 -2.70 12.92 7.81
CA HIS A 137 -1.63 11.98 7.44
C HIS A 137 -2.17 10.56 7.27
N GLU A 138 -1.34 9.73 6.67
CA GLU A 138 -1.46 8.26 6.68
C GLU A 138 -0.14 7.66 7.14
N TYR A 139 -0.16 6.37 7.45
CA TYR A 139 0.99 5.60 7.88
C TYR A 139 1.45 4.70 6.75
N ILE A 140 2.76 4.67 6.48
CA ILE A 140 3.37 3.66 5.62
C ILE A 140 4.21 2.78 6.54
N LEU A 141 3.69 1.59 6.84
CA LEU A 141 4.28 0.65 7.78
C LEU A 141 5.24 -0.26 7.01
N ILE A 142 6.51 -0.32 7.45
CA ILE A 142 7.56 -1.06 6.75
C ILE A 142 7.97 -2.29 7.55
N TYR A 143 7.96 -3.45 6.89
CA TYR A 143 8.36 -4.72 7.48
C TYR A 143 9.30 -5.49 6.55
N SER A 144 10.01 -6.49 7.10
CA SER A 144 10.79 -7.47 6.33
C SER A 144 10.45 -8.90 6.75
N LYS A 145 10.61 -9.84 5.80
CA LYS A 145 10.63 -11.27 6.08
C LYS A 145 12.07 -11.71 6.36
N GLY A 146 12.25 -12.54 7.37
CA GLY A 146 13.53 -13.22 7.66
C GLY A 146 14.72 -12.29 7.86
N ASP A 147 15.65 -12.22 6.92
CA ASP A 147 16.86 -11.39 7.00
C ASP A 147 16.52 -9.88 6.95
N TYR A 148 17.45 -9.08 7.46
CA TYR A 148 17.39 -7.62 7.34
C TYR A 148 17.92 -7.10 6.00
N LYS A 149 18.62 -7.92 5.25
CA LYS A 149 19.25 -7.53 3.97
C LYS A 149 18.51 -8.15 2.79
N HIS A 150 18.02 -7.32 1.91
CA HIS A 150 17.65 -7.73 0.56
C HIS A 150 18.92 -7.98 -0.26
N LYS A 151 19.03 -9.17 -0.86
CA LYS A 151 20.19 -9.56 -1.66
C LYS A 151 20.02 -9.11 -3.10
N GLY A 152 20.98 -8.38 -3.64
CA GLY A 152 20.97 -7.93 -5.02
C GLY A 152 22.30 -7.33 -5.45
N ASN A 153 22.45 -7.03 -6.74
CA ASN A 153 23.62 -6.38 -7.27
C ASN A 153 23.51 -4.87 -7.09
N LYS A 154 24.49 -4.25 -6.42
CA LYS A 154 24.55 -2.80 -6.20
C LYS A 154 24.54 -1.98 -7.50
N ASP A 155 25.03 -2.52 -8.61
CA ASP A 155 25.01 -1.85 -9.90
C ASP A 155 23.60 -1.68 -10.47
N ASN A 156 22.64 -2.43 -9.95
CA ASN A 156 21.22 -2.33 -10.26
C ASN A 156 20.44 -1.39 -9.32
N ALA A 157 21.12 -0.73 -8.37
CA ALA A 157 20.49 0.31 -7.54
C ALA A 157 20.26 1.58 -8.36
N THR A 158 19.08 2.18 -8.24
CA THR A 158 18.67 3.35 -9.03
C THR A 158 18.58 4.63 -8.23
N ILE A 159 18.62 4.52 -6.90
CA ILE A 159 18.43 5.66 -6.00
C ILE A 159 19.69 6.57 -5.99
N SER A 160 19.49 7.87 -6.15
CA SER A 160 20.55 8.87 -5.96
C SER A 160 20.89 9.07 -4.47
N ALA A 161 22.06 9.68 -4.19
CA ALA A 161 22.41 10.01 -2.80
C ALA A 161 21.45 11.04 -2.17
N GLU A 162 20.99 12.00 -2.99
CA GLU A 162 20.03 13.00 -2.57
C GLU A 162 18.68 12.35 -2.23
N ASP A 163 18.16 11.51 -3.12
CA ASP A 163 16.90 10.79 -2.90
C ASP A 163 16.99 9.85 -1.71
N PHE A 164 18.10 9.14 -1.54
CA PHE A 164 18.30 8.29 -0.36
C PHE A 164 18.22 9.09 0.93
N THR A 165 18.87 10.26 0.98
CA THR A 165 18.85 11.13 2.16
C THR A 165 17.44 11.66 2.44
N GLU A 166 16.66 11.96 1.40
CA GLU A 166 15.28 12.45 1.54
C GLU A 166 14.30 11.31 1.86
N TYR A 167 14.39 10.17 1.16
CA TYR A 167 13.42 9.09 1.29
C TYR A 167 13.62 8.26 2.57
N THR A 168 14.79 8.30 3.20
CA THR A 168 15.01 7.67 4.51
C THR A 168 14.48 8.47 5.70
N LYS A 169 13.95 9.68 5.49
CA LYS A 169 13.23 10.42 6.54
C LYS A 169 11.89 9.75 6.83
N SER A 170 11.51 9.75 8.10
CA SER A 170 10.25 9.17 8.56
C SER A 170 9.01 10.05 8.37
N ILE A 171 9.14 11.25 7.78
CA ILE A 171 8.03 12.13 7.43
C ILE A 171 8.16 12.52 5.97
N TRP A 172 7.15 12.12 5.18
CA TRP A 172 7.07 12.44 3.76
C TRP A 172 5.92 13.43 3.51
N ARG A 173 6.25 14.62 3.03
CA ARG A 173 5.25 15.59 2.60
C ARG A 173 4.95 15.42 1.12
N MET A 174 3.76 14.93 0.82
CA MET A 174 3.29 14.70 -0.55
C MET A 174 1.80 15.03 -0.62
N GLY A 175 1.39 15.70 -1.70
CA GLY A 175 -0.02 15.94 -1.98
C GLY A 175 -0.77 14.64 -2.27
N THR A 176 -2.10 14.68 -2.17
CA THR A 176 -2.97 13.56 -2.52
C THR A 176 -3.19 13.48 -4.03
N ALA A 177 -3.40 12.28 -4.55
CA ALA A 177 -3.85 12.10 -5.91
C ALA A 177 -5.33 12.50 -6.07
N SER A 178 -5.71 12.94 -7.26
CA SER A 178 -7.10 13.30 -7.56
C SER A 178 -7.90 12.06 -7.96
N ALA A 179 -8.79 11.60 -7.09
CA ALA A 179 -9.71 10.50 -7.36
C ALA A 179 -10.50 10.72 -8.67
N LYS A 180 -10.98 11.95 -8.91
CA LYS A 180 -11.73 12.31 -10.13
C LYS A 180 -10.89 12.19 -11.40
N LYS A 181 -9.60 12.55 -11.35
CA LYS A 181 -8.72 12.48 -12.53
C LYS A 181 -8.30 11.04 -12.84
N ILE A 182 -8.10 10.24 -11.80
CA ILE A 182 -7.64 8.87 -11.94
C ILE A 182 -8.81 7.91 -12.22
N GLY A 183 -10.02 8.22 -11.72
CA GLY A 183 -11.19 7.35 -11.85
C GLY A 183 -11.22 6.21 -10.81
N HIS A 184 -10.53 6.39 -9.67
CA HIS A 184 -10.50 5.43 -8.57
C HIS A 184 -10.83 6.12 -7.25
N PRO A 185 -11.60 5.50 -6.32
CA PRO A 185 -12.12 6.18 -5.13
C PRO A 185 -11.05 6.59 -4.11
N ALA A 186 -9.92 5.90 -4.07
CA ALA A 186 -8.86 6.15 -3.07
C ALA A 186 -7.44 5.92 -3.64
N PRO A 187 -7.00 6.67 -4.67
CA PRO A 187 -5.66 6.48 -5.22
C PRO A 187 -4.63 7.19 -4.34
N PHE A 188 -3.49 6.56 -4.09
CA PHE A 188 -2.30 7.25 -3.59
C PHE A 188 -1.51 7.92 -4.73
N PRO A 189 -0.68 8.94 -4.46
CA PRO A 189 0.12 9.60 -5.50
C PRO A 189 1.22 8.67 -6.02
N LEU A 190 1.55 8.78 -7.29
CA LEU A 190 2.59 7.96 -7.95
C LEU A 190 3.95 8.04 -7.23
N THR A 191 4.30 9.22 -6.73
CA THR A 191 5.53 9.44 -5.95
C THR A 191 5.67 8.53 -4.73
N LEU A 192 4.55 8.04 -4.13
CA LEU A 192 4.61 7.16 -2.97
C LEU A 192 5.25 5.80 -3.32
N PRO A 193 4.72 5.01 -4.28
CA PRO A 193 5.35 3.74 -4.64
C PRO A 193 6.70 3.94 -5.34
N GLU A 194 6.93 5.02 -6.10
CA GLU A 194 8.25 5.31 -6.70
C GLU A 194 9.34 5.45 -5.65
N ARG A 195 9.10 6.20 -4.57
CA ARG A 195 10.05 6.33 -3.45
C ARG A 195 10.32 4.99 -2.78
N LEU A 196 9.28 4.21 -2.50
CA LEU A 196 9.41 2.90 -1.86
C LEU A 196 10.16 1.90 -2.73
N ILE A 197 9.86 1.85 -4.03
CA ILE A 197 10.51 0.98 -5.02
C ILE A 197 12.00 1.33 -5.10
N ASN A 198 12.35 2.61 -5.22
CA ASN A 198 13.74 3.03 -5.29
C ASN A 198 14.52 2.77 -4.00
N LEU A 199 13.87 2.87 -2.81
CA LEU A 199 14.51 2.57 -1.52
C LEU A 199 14.78 1.09 -1.31
N TYR A 200 13.89 0.20 -1.79
CA TYR A 200 13.83 -1.17 -1.30
C TYR A 200 14.02 -2.24 -2.37
N THR A 201 14.22 -1.86 -3.64
CA THR A 201 14.39 -2.80 -4.75
C THR A 201 15.56 -2.44 -5.68
N PHE A 202 16.02 -3.42 -6.42
CA PHE A 202 16.96 -3.27 -7.54
C PHE A 202 16.22 -3.33 -8.87
N LYS A 203 16.87 -2.87 -9.97
CA LYS A 203 16.34 -3.09 -11.33
C LYS A 203 16.09 -4.57 -11.58
N GLY A 204 14.93 -4.87 -12.15
CA GLY A 204 14.52 -6.22 -12.49
C GLY A 204 13.85 -7.00 -11.34
N ASP A 205 13.84 -6.45 -10.11
CA ASP A 205 13.11 -7.04 -9.00
C ASP A 205 11.59 -7.05 -9.28
N THR A 206 10.90 -8.03 -8.71
CA THR A 206 9.45 -8.21 -8.84
C THR A 206 8.71 -7.62 -7.66
N VAL A 207 7.82 -6.68 -7.94
CA VAL A 207 6.96 -5.99 -6.97
C VAL A 207 5.53 -6.51 -7.06
N LEU A 208 4.96 -6.86 -5.92
CA LEU A 208 3.56 -7.28 -5.83
C LEU A 208 2.70 -6.18 -5.20
N ASP A 209 1.52 -5.96 -5.77
CA ASP A 209 0.43 -5.22 -5.11
C ASP A 209 -0.83 -6.09 -5.09
N PRO A 210 -1.23 -6.65 -3.93
CA PRO A 210 -2.44 -7.46 -3.80
C PRO A 210 -3.74 -6.66 -3.92
N PHE A 211 -3.69 -5.33 -3.88
CA PHE A 211 -4.84 -4.42 -4.04
C PHE A 211 -4.52 -3.36 -5.10
N MET A 212 -4.27 -3.81 -6.33
CA MET A 212 -3.69 -3.00 -7.41
C MET A 212 -4.51 -1.77 -7.78
N GLY A 213 -5.82 -1.81 -7.60
CA GLY A 213 -6.72 -0.69 -7.91
C GLY A 213 -6.52 -0.14 -9.32
N SER A 214 -6.23 1.16 -9.42
CA SER A 214 -5.97 1.83 -10.70
C SER A 214 -4.56 1.65 -11.26
N GLY A 215 -3.73 0.73 -10.73
CA GLY A 215 -2.42 0.40 -11.29
C GLY A 215 -1.27 1.36 -10.94
N THR A 216 -1.42 2.21 -9.93
CA THR A 216 -0.36 3.18 -9.58
C THR A 216 0.98 2.52 -9.23
N THR A 217 0.94 1.37 -8.54
CA THR A 217 2.13 0.56 -8.26
C THR A 217 2.77 0.01 -9.53
N ALA A 218 1.97 -0.50 -10.48
CA ALA A 218 2.47 -1.03 -11.74
C ALA A 218 3.13 0.06 -12.60
N VAL A 219 2.52 1.24 -12.71
CA VAL A 219 3.12 2.41 -13.37
C VAL A 219 4.46 2.77 -12.72
N ALA A 220 4.54 2.82 -11.39
CA ALA A 220 5.79 3.10 -10.69
C ALA A 220 6.86 2.04 -10.98
N CYS A 221 6.48 0.77 -11.14
CA CYS A 221 7.40 -0.30 -11.52
C CYS A 221 7.96 -0.10 -12.93
N VAL A 222 7.09 0.24 -13.91
CA VAL A 222 7.50 0.52 -15.28
C VAL A 222 8.50 1.68 -15.34
N HIS A 223 8.19 2.80 -14.68
CA HIS A 223 9.08 3.97 -14.62
C HIS A 223 10.46 3.67 -14.03
N ASN A 224 10.57 2.68 -13.18
CA ASN A 224 11.79 2.37 -12.45
C ASN A 224 12.46 1.07 -12.89
N ASP A 225 12.10 0.49 -14.03
CA ASP A 225 12.65 -0.78 -14.54
C ASP A 225 12.45 -1.97 -13.55
N ARG A 226 11.32 -2.04 -12.86
CA ARG A 226 10.91 -3.18 -12.03
C ARG A 226 9.79 -3.94 -12.71
N LYS A 227 9.68 -5.22 -12.39
CA LYS A 227 8.57 -6.05 -12.80
C LYS A 227 7.44 -5.91 -11.78
N TYR A 228 6.21 -6.11 -12.21
CA TYR A 228 5.06 -6.06 -11.30
C TYR A 228 4.18 -7.30 -11.43
N ILE A 229 3.46 -7.61 -10.36
CA ILE A 229 2.32 -8.51 -10.33
C ILE A 229 1.22 -7.78 -9.55
N GLY A 230 0.00 -7.78 -10.07
CA GLY A 230 -1.13 -7.12 -9.41
C GLY A 230 -2.35 -8.00 -9.35
N PHE A 231 -3.09 -7.90 -8.24
CA PHE A 231 -4.42 -8.47 -8.11
C PHE A 231 -5.44 -7.37 -7.88
N GLU A 232 -6.56 -7.46 -8.58
CA GLU A 232 -7.67 -6.52 -8.44
C GLU A 232 -8.98 -7.27 -8.68
N ILE A 233 -9.89 -7.18 -7.71
CA ILE A 233 -11.16 -7.90 -7.78
C ILE A 233 -12.17 -7.22 -8.72
N ASN A 234 -12.07 -5.89 -8.88
CA ASN A 234 -12.95 -5.10 -9.74
C ASN A 234 -12.39 -5.04 -11.17
N GLY A 235 -13.12 -5.62 -12.15
CA GLY A 235 -12.72 -5.66 -13.55
C GLY A 235 -12.57 -4.27 -14.20
N ASP A 236 -13.34 -3.28 -13.76
CA ASP A 236 -13.25 -1.91 -14.30
C ASP A 236 -11.95 -1.24 -13.85
N PHE A 237 -11.51 -1.49 -12.60
CA PHE A 237 -10.22 -1.00 -12.11
C PHE A 237 -9.06 -1.73 -12.77
N CYS A 238 -9.17 -3.04 -13.03
CA CYS A 238 -8.20 -3.76 -13.85
C CYS A 238 -8.03 -3.12 -15.22
N ASN A 239 -9.14 -2.86 -15.94
CA ASN A 239 -9.13 -2.22 -17.24
C ASN A 239 -8.55 -0.80 -17.19
N LEU A 240 -8.84 -0.05 -16.13
CA LEU A 240 -8.28 1.27 -15.91
C LEU A 240 -6.76 1.20 -15.70
N ALA A 241 -6.29 0.24 -14.89
CA ALA A 241 -4.88 0.03 -14.63
C ALA A 241 -4.10 -0.33 -15.92
N LEU A 242 -4.62 -1.26 -16.72
CA LEU A 242 -4.02 -1.64 -18.01
C LEU A 242 -3.90 -0.44 -18.95
N LYS A 243 -4.96 0.36 -19.12
CA LYS A 243 -4.92 1.59 -19.94
C LYS A 243 -3.89 2.61 -19.45
N ARG A 244 -3.69 2.73 -18.12
CA ARG A 244 -2.68 3.64 -17.58
C ARG A 244 -1.27 3.16 -17.90
N ILE A 245 -1.02 1.87 -17.78
CA ILE A 245 0.29 1.28 -18.09
C ILE A 245 0.62 1.38 -19.58
N GLU A 246 -0.38 1.20 -20.47
CA GLU A 246 -0.20 1.34 -21.92
C GLU A 246 0.18 2.77 -22.37
N ASN A 247 -0.08 3.78 -21.54
CA ASN A 247 0.19 5.18 -21.87
C ASN A 247 1.51 5.69 -21.27
N GLU A 248 2.28 4.84 -20.61
CA GLU A 248 3.61 5.13 -20.04
C GLU A 248 4.73 4.58 -20.94
#